data_6418a4cc64f6e5f013021e0d93b3535c
#
_entry.id   6418a4cc64f6e5f013021e0d93b3535c
#
_cell.length_a   1.000
_cell.length_b   1.000
_cell.length_c   1.000
_cell.angle_alpha   90.00
_cell.angle_beta   90.00
_cell.angle_gamma   90.00
#
_symmetry.space_group_name_H-M   'P 1'
#
loop_
_entity.id
_entity.type
_entity.pdbx_description
1 polymer ?
#
loop_
_entity_poly.entity_id
_entity_poly.type
_entity_poly.pdbx_seq_one_letter_code
_entity_poly.pdbx_strand_id
1 'polypeptide(L)'
;MRVAVLTPAVYFLLPDKGSTAMSLSRRELLTASALLLAGPGAALRAAGKEAAAGETPMVLCWNENPYGPSPAARLAVSRSIARGCRYPADAEIQALVEALARHEDVGADCIVTGTGSGELLCALGLLCGRDGGEIIAAAPTYAELPDYARLRGATLKFVPVDAALRHDLPAMHAAVSERTRAIYICNPNNPTGTALGASEVRAFVAALPERLITIVDEAYMDFTVGADVASVADLVATSHRVVVLRTFSKIHGMAGLRCGYAIARPDLAAALAATRMSTPNILAVHAARASLGDRVFLAECRRRIIASRTRITAELARLGLRYAEPQGNFVFFDTGMPLARFTGLMRARSILVGRLFAPYENWCRITIGTEPEVSAFLEALRAITAS
;
A
#
# COMPACT_ATOMS: atom_id res chain seq x y z
N MET A 1 11.64 -31.99 -4.35
CA MET A 1 10.90 -30.78 -4.72
C MET A 1 10.66 -29.96 -3.44
N ARG A 2 11.51 -28.99 -3.17
CA ARG A 2 11.39 -28.14 -1.97
C ARG A 2 10.79 -26.82 -2.39
N VAL A 3 9.60 -26.49 -1.91
CA VAL A 3 8.93 -25.21 -2.11
C VAL A 3 9.61 -24.18 -1.21
N ALA A 4 10.24 -23.18 -1.80
CA ALA A 4 10.74 -22.02 -1.08
C ALA A 4 9.57 -21.05 -0.85
N VAL A 5 9.26 -20.78 0.40
CA VAL A 5 8.30 -19.75 0.81
C VAL A 5 8.97 -18.39 0.62
N LEU A 6 8.54 -17.62 -0.36
CA LEU A 6 9.02 -16.26 -0.63
C LEU A 6 8.24 -15.27 0.24
N THR A 7 8.94 -14.61 1.15
CA THR A 7 8.44 -13.41 1.85
C THR A 7 8.62 -12.16 0.95
N PRO A 8 7.69 -11.21 0.93
CA PRO A 8 7.72 -10.09 -0.01
C PRO A 8 8.63 -8.95 0.48
N ALA A 9 9.93 -9.08 0.36
CA ALA A 9 10.87 -7.96 0.61
C ALA A 9 12.32 -8.14 0.14
N VAL A 10 12.66 -9.09 -0.74
CA VAL A 10 14.05 -9.15 -1.24
C VAL A 10 14.04 -9.51 -2.72
N TYR A 11 14.09 -8.50 -3.61
CA TYR A 11 14.45 -8.71 -5.00
C TYR A 11 15.99 -8.62 -5.14
N PHE A 12 16.64 -9.75 -5.30
CA PHE A 12 17.96 -9.81 -5.93
C PHE A 12 17.75 -9.93 -7.45
N LEU A 13 18.33 -8.99 -8.19
CA LEU A 13 18.49 -9.09 -9.63
C LEU A 13 19.36 -10.32 -9.92
N LEU A 14 18.78 -11.32 -10.59
CA LEU A 14 19.58 -12.36 -11.23
C LEU A 14 20.16 -11.77 -12.52
N PRO A 15 21.45 -11.88 -12.77
CA PRO A 15 22.04 -11.42 -14.02
C PRO A 15 21.60 -12.31 -15.20
N ASP A 16 21.44 -11.66 -16.33
CA ASP A 16 21.09 -12.26 -17.61
C ASP A 16 22.09 -13.35 -18.02
N LYS A 17 21.61 -14.40 -18.70
CA LYS A 17 22.43 -15.51 -19.16
C LYS A 17 23.44 -15.03 -20.20
N GLY A 18 24.67 -14.83 -19.80
CA GLY A 18 25.74 -14.44 -20.70
C GLY A 18 27.07 -14.06 -20.05
N SER A 19 27.46 -14.66 -18.94
CA SER A 19 28.78 -14.38 -18.33
C SER A 19 29.44 -15.68 -17.85
N THR A 20 30.69 -15.83 -18.28
CA THR A 20 31.65 -16.90 -17.95
C THR A 20 31.69 -17.23 -16.45
N ALA A 21 31.65 -18.53 -16.15
CA ALA A 21 31.74 -19.08 -14.81
C ALA A 21 33.02 -18.63 -14.07
N MET A 22 32.86 -17.76 -13.10
CA MET A 22 33.90 -17.50 -12.09
C MET A 22 33.85 -18.63 -11.04
N SER A 23 34.95 -19.38 -10.89
CA SER A 23 35.09 -20.39 -9.85
C SER A 23 35.30 -19.69 -8.50
N LEU A 24 34.30 -19.74 -7.65
CA LEU A 24 34.44 -19.28 -6.26
C LEU A 24 35.24 -20.31 -5.43
N SER A 25 36.16 -19.82 -4.63
CA SER A 25 36.97 -20.65 -3.73
C SER A 25 36.10 -21.23 -2.59
N ARG A 26 36.51 -22.37 -2.03
CA ARG A 26 35.82 -23.00 -0.89
C ARG A 26 35.58 -22.06 0.29
N ARG A 27 36.41 -21.03 0.46
CA ARG A 27 36.34 -20.05 1.55
C ARG A 27 35.24 -18.98 1.25
N GLU A 28 35.06 -18.61 0.01
CA GLU A 28 34.02 -17.68 -0.45
C GLU A 28 32.63 -18.36 -0.42
N LEU A 29 32.56 -19.65 -0.74
CA LEU A 29 31.34 -20.46 -0.57
C LEU A 29 30.93 -20.64 0.90
N LEU A 30 31.88 -20.80 1.82
CA LEU A 30 31.58 -20.91 3.24
C LEU A 30 31.15 -19.58 3.87
N THR A 31 31.69 -18.44 3.40
CA THR A 31 31.25 -17.11 3.83
C THR A 31 29.86 -16.76 3.27
N ALA A 32 29.58 -17.11 2.04
CA ALA A 32 28.25 -16.93 1.43
C ALA A 32 27.19 -17.85 2.11
N SER A 33 27.56 -19.08 2.47
CA SER A 33 26.68 -20.01 3.19
C SER A 33 26.40 -19.58 4.63
N ALA A 34 27.35 -18.94 5.31
CA ALA A 34 27.15 -18.39 6.65
C ALA A 34 26.20 -17.18 6.64
N LEU A 35 26.20 -16.37 5.56
CA LEU A 35 25.23 -15.29 5.36
C LEU A 35 23.82 -15.80 5.00
N LEU A 36 23.71 -16.94 4.32
CA LEU A 36 22.43 -17.56 3.94
C LEU A 36 21.75 -18.33 5.11
N LEU A 37 22.53 -18.78 6.09
CA LEU A 37 22.03 -19.43 7.31
C LEU A 37 21.65 -18.44 8.41
N ALA A 38 22.08 -17.19 8.31
CA ALA A 38 21.57 -16.09 9.12
C ALA A 38 20.24 -15.64 8.51
N GLY A 39 19.12 -16.22 8.96
CA GLY A 39 17.78 -15.85 8.54
C GLY A 39 17.51 -14.35 8.75
N PRO A 40 16.36 -13.80 8.24
CA PRO A 40 16.03 -12.37 8.29
C PRO A 40 16.18 -11.71 9.66
N GLY A 41 16.14 -12.48 10.74
CA GLY A 41 16.41 -12.01 12.10
C GLY A 41 17.85 -11.61 12.39
N ALA A 42 18.84 -12.10 11.65
CA ALA A 42 20.23 -11.70 11.84
C ALA A 42 20.57 -10.38 11.13
N ALA A 43 19.96 -10.12 9.98
CA ALA A 43 20.07 -8.83 9.31
C ALA A 43 19.39 -7.69 10.12
N LEU A 44 18.25 -7.98 10.78
CA LEU A 44 17.64 -7.05 11.73
C LEU A 44 18.52 -6.83 12.99
N ARG A 45 19.20 -7.87 13.48
CA ARG A 45 20.11 -7.75 14.63
C ARG A 45 21.43 -7.04 14.29
N ALA A 46 21.93 -7.18 13.06
CA ALA A 46 23.12 -6.44 12.61
C ALA A 46 22.83 -4.95 12.38
N ALA A 47 21.61 -4.63 11.91
CA ALA A 47 21.15 -3.23 11.79
C ALA A 47 20.85 -2.56 13.15
N GLY A 48 20.65 -3.33 14.23
CA GLY A 48 20.35 -2.85 15.57
C GLY A 48 21.56 -2.58 16.46
N LYS A 49 22.79 -2.74 15.98
CA LYS A 49 23.99 -2.61 16.85
C LYS A 49 24.58 -1.21 16.97
N GLU A 50 24.01 -0.20 16.31
CA GLU A 50 24.49 1.19 16.40
C GLU A 50 23.47 2.21 16.95
N ALA A 51 22.28 1.76 17.36
CA ALA A 51 21.41 2.62 18.17
C ALA A 51 21.89 2.53 19.64
N ALA A 52 22.04 3.66 20.29
CA ALA A 52 22.33 3.72 21.73
C ALA A 52 21.38 2.80 22.48
N ALA A 53 21.92 1.91 23.32
CA ALA A 53 21.15 0.91 24.03
C ALA A 53 20.06 1.58 24.87
N GLY A 54 18.77 1.51 24.42
CA GLY A 54 17.64 1.98 25.22
C GLY A 54 16.43 2.52 24.50
N GLU A 55 16.53 3.12 23.30
CA GLU A 55 15.36 3.73 22.64
C GLU A 55 14.85 2.91 21.47
N THR A 56 13.54 2.60 21.49
CA THR A 56 12.85 2.00 20.34
C THR A 56 12.82 3.03 19.20
N PRO A 57 13.30 2.70 17.98
CA PRO A 57 13.34 3.67 16.91
C PRO A 57 11.92 4.08 16.49
N MET A 58 11.75 5.35 16.12
CA MET A 58 10.53 5.85 15.49
C MET A 58 10.38 5.25 14.08
N VAL A 59 9.29 4.52 13.84
CA VAL A 59 9.03 3.83 12.59
C VAL A 59 8.11 4.67 11.71
N LEU A 60 8.69 5.46 10.80
CA LEU A 60 7.95 6.37 9.92
C LEU A 60 8.08 5.93 8.43
N CYS A 61 7.96 4.64 8.14
CA CYS A 61 8.24 4.07 6.81
C CYS A 61 7.15 3.16 6.21
N TRP A 62 6.13 2.74 6.97
CA TRP A 62 5.14 1.75 6.53
C TRP A 62 3.74 2.32 6.21
N ASN A 63 3.55 3.63 6.30
CA ASN A 63 2.24 4.28 6.14
C ASN A 63 1.19 3.71 7.10
N GLU A 64 1.61 3.46 8.35
CA GLU A 64 0.74 3.01 9.42
C GLU A 64 -0.01 4.21 10.03
N ASN A 65 -1.11 3.94 10.72
CA ASN A 65 -1.79 4.93 11.53
C ASN A 65 -1.22 4.89 12.96
N PRO A 66 -0.52 5.94 13.42
CA PRO A 66 0.16 5.91 14.72
C PRO A 66 -0.80 5.93 15.91
N TYR A 67 -2.07 6.25 15.69
CA TYR A 67 -3.10 6.28 16.74
C TYR A 67 -3.70 4.91 17.00
N GLY A 68 -3.35 3.89 16.18
CA GLY A 68 -3.75 2.50 16.34
C GLY A 68 -5.23 2.23 16.07
N PRO A 69 -5.70 1.01 16.37
CA PRO A 69 -7.11 0.67 16.25
C PRO A 69 -7.97 1.45 17.24
N SER A 70 -9.21 1.74 16.85
CA SER A 70 -10.18 2.42 17.70
C SER A 70 -10.43 1.67 19.02
N PRO A 71 -10.90 2.36 20.08
CA PRO A 71 -11.27 1.71 21.35
C PRO A 71 -12.28 0.57 21.15
N ALA A 72 -13.26 0.75 20.27
CA ALA A 72 -14.25 -0.27 19.94
C ALA A 72 -13.60 -1.49 19.26
N ALA A 73 -12.69 -1.27 18.32
CA ALA A 73 -11.96 -2.36 17.66
C ALA A 73 -11.06 -3.14 18.63
N ARG A 74 -10.33 -2.44 19.51
CA ARG A 74 -9.49 -3.08 20.54
C ARG A 74 -10.32 -3.94 21.50
N LEU A 75 -11.47 -3.43 21.93
CA LEU A 75 -12.38 -4.16 22.80
C LEU A 75 -12.93 -5.42 22.07
N ALA A 76 -13.28 -5.30 20.79
CA ALA A 76 -13.72 -6.43 19.98
C ALA A 76 -12.65 -7.52 19.87
N VAL A 77 -11.39 -7.15 19.65
CA VAL A 77 -10.24 -8.08 19.66
C VAL A 77 -10.12 -8.77 21.01
N SER A 78 -10.11 -8.00 22.11
CA SER A 78 -9.99 -8.54 23.47
C SER A 78 -11.08 -9.55 23.80
N ARG A 79 -12.34 -9.27 23.43
CA ARG A 79 -13.48 -10.17 23.64
C ARG A 79 -13.42 -11.43 22.76
N SER A 80 -12.72 -11.35 21.64
CA SER A 80 -12.65 -12.45 20.68
C SER A 80 -11.37 -13.27 20.78
N ILE A 81 -10.36 -12.86 21.59
CA ILE A 81 -9.04 -13.47 21.61
C ILE A 81 -9.09 -14.97 21.92
N ALA A 82 -9.97 -15.40 22.83
CA ALA A 82 -10.14 -16.81 23.18
C ALA A 82 -10.65 -17.67 22.01
N ARG A 83 -11.19 -17.03 20.98
CA ARG A 83 -11.69 -17.68 19.75
C ARG A 83 -10.62 -17.78 18.67
N GLY A 84 -9.41 -17.28 18.92
CA GLY A 84 -8.29 -17.37 17.97
C GLY A 84 -7.87 -18.77 17.56
N CYS A 85 -8.34 -19.81 18.29
CA CYS A 85 -8.18 -21.22 17.92
C CYS A 85 -9.24 -21.72 16.91
N ARG A 86 -10.16 -20.87 16.45
CA ARG A 86 -11.26 -21.22 15.54
C ARG A 86 -11.19 -20.39 14.26
N TYR A 87 -11.61 -21.00 13.15
CA TYR A 87 -11.92 -20.24 11.96
C TYR A 87 -13.20 -19.41 12.20
N PRO A 88 -13.35 -18.22 11.57
CA PRO A 88 -14.59 -17.49 11.61
C PRO A 88 -15.72 -18.33 10.98
N ALA A 89 -16.90 -18.29 11.59
CA ALA A 89 -18.08 -18.90 10.98
C ALA A 89 -18.55 -18.05 9.78
N ASP A 90 -19.16 -18.70 8.78
CA ASP A 90 -19.69 -18.00 7.60
C ASP A 90 -20.62 -16.84 7.98
N ALA A 91 -21.47 -17.02 9.00
CA ALA A 91 -22.35 -15.97 9.50
C ALA A 91 -21.60 -14.74 10.06
N GLU A 92 -20.38 -14.91 10.58
CA GLU A 92 -19.56 -13.79 11.10
C GLU A 92 -18.95 -13.01 9.95
N ILE A 93 -18.45 -13.72 8.92
CA ILE A 93 -17.97 -13.09 7.68
C ILE A 93 -19.11 -12.38 6.96
N GLN A 94 -20.27 -13.04 6.85
CA GLN A 94 -21.46 -12.46 6.23
C GLN A 94 -21.92 -11.19 6.96
N ALA A 95 -21.88 -11.18 8.29
CA ALA A 95 -22.21 -9.99 9.07
C ALA A 95 -21.23 -8.83 8.88
N LEU A 96 -19.93 -9.09 8.56
CA LEU A 96 -18.99 -8.07 8.12
C LEU A 96 -19.34 -7.59 6.71
N VAL A 97 -19.58 -8.50 5.77
CA VAL A 97 -19.97 -8.17 4.38
C VAL A 97 -21.21 -7.27 4.37
N GLU A 98 -22.26 -7.59 5.13
CA GLU A 98 -23.46 -6.77 5.24
C GLU A 98 -23.21 -5.39 5.87
N ALA A 99 -22.30 -5.31 6.85
CA ALA A 99 -21.90 -4.03 7.43
C ALA A 99 -21.16 -3.16 6.41
N LEU A 100 -20.28 -3.76 5.61
CA LEU A 100 -19.57 -3.09 4.53
C LEU A 100 -20.52 -2.66 3.39
N ALA A 101 -21.44 -3.53 2.99
CA ALA A 101 -22.45 -3.22 1.97
C ALA A 101 -23.29 -2.00 2.35
N ARG A 102 -23.73 -1.92 3.62
CA ARG A 102 -24.44 -0.74 4.15
C ARG A 102 -23.54 0.51 4.23
N HIS A 103 -22.23 0.33 4.52
CA HIS A 103 -21.28 1.44 4.60
C HIS A 103 -21.00 2.07 3.23
N GLU A 104 -20.90 1.23 2.20
CA GLU A 104 -20.58 1.62 0.83
C GLU A 104 -21.83 1.85 -0.05
N ASP A 105 -23.02 1.65 0.50
CA ASP A 105 -24.33 1.76 -0.20
C ASP A 105 -24.40 0.86 -1.46
N VAL A 106 -24.01 -0.41 -1.30
CA VAL A 106 -24.03 -1.43 -2.38
C VAL A 106 -24.67 -2.72 -1.91
N GLY A 107 -24.94 -3.64 -2.84
CA GLY A 107 -25.38 -5.01 -2.52
C GLY A 107 -24.31 -5.81 -1.79
N ALA A 108 -24.72 -6.74 -0.92
CA ALA A 108 -23.77 -7.62 -0.22
C ALA A 108 -22.99 -8.53 -1.19
N ASP A 109 -23.57 -8.88 -2.32
CA ASP A 109 -22.95 -9.63 -3.41
C ASP A 109 -21.89 -8.84 -4.22
N CYS A 110 -21.81 -7.52 -3.98
CA CYS A 110 -20.75 -6.66 -4.51
C CYS A 110 -19.48 -6.63 -3.62
N ILE A 111 -19.51 -7.21 -2.42
CA ILE A 111 -18.43 -7.11 -1.43
C ILE A 111 -17.61 -8.41 -1.37
N VAL A 112 -16.28 -8.28 -1.46
CA VAL A 112 -15.35 -9.39 -1.24
C VAL A 112 -14.36 -8.99 -0.13
N THR A 113 -14.39 -9.70 1.00
CA THR A 113 -13.43 -9.50 2.09
C THR A 113 -12.14 -10.29 1.84
N GLY A 114 -10.99 -9.77 2.30
CA GLY A 114 -9.68 -10.41 2.18
C GLY A 114 -8.77 -10.14 3.38
N THR A 115 -7.68 -10.88 3.44
CA THR A 115 -6.62 -10.74 4.45
C THR A 115 -5.77 -9.50 4.19
N GLY A 116 -6.39 -8.32 4.26
CA GLY A 116 -5.91 -7.03 3.77
C GLY A 116 -6.22 -6.84 2.28
N SER A 117 -6.23 -5.57 1.83
CA SER A 117 -6.38 -5.27 0.39
C SER A 117 -5.23 -5.83 -0.46
N GLY A 118 -4.06 -6.06 0.14
CA GLY A 118 -2.92 -6.66 -0.55
C GLY A 118 -3.23 -8.06 -1.09
N GLU A 119 -3.89 -8.94 -0.32
CA GLU A 119 -4.34 -10.24 -0.82
C GLU A 119 -5.25 -10.09 -2.05
N LEU A 120 -6.19 -9.15 -2.00
CA LEU A 120 -7.12 -8.91 -3.10
C LEU A 120 -6.43 -8.34 -4.33
N LEU A 121 -5.41 -7.47 -4.15
CA LEU A 121 -4.54 -7.01 -5.24
C LEU A 121 -3.78 -8.17 -5.88
N CYS A 122 -3.21 -9.07 -5.06
CA CYS A 122 -2.56 -10.30 -5.55
C CYS A 122 -3.53 -11.17 -6.35
N ALA A 123 -4.73 -11.41 -5.81
CA ALA A 123 -5.77 -12.20 -6.48
C ALA A 123 -6.21 -11.56 -7.81
N LEU A 124 -6.39 -10.23 -7.85
CA LEU A 124 -6.68 -9.49 -9.08
C LEU A 124 -5.52 -9.58 -10.09
N GLY A 125 -4.27 -9.48 -9.62
CA GLY A 125 -3.09 -9.70 -10.45
C GLY A 125 -3.10 -11.09 -11.12
N LEU A 126 -3.40 -12.13 -10.33
CA LEU A 126 -3.53 -13.50 -10.83
C LEU A 126 -4.72 -13.64 -11.79
N LEU A 127 -5.86 -13.02 -11.51
CA LEU A 127 -7.06 -13.06 -12.33
C LEU A 127 -6.85 -12.37 -13.69
N CYS A 128 -6.29 -11.15 -13.67
CA CYS A 128 -6.10 -10.33 -14.86
C CYS A 128 -4.86 -10.74 -15.67
N GLY A 129 -3.85 -11.36 -15.04
CA GLY A 129 -2.61 -11.79 -15.69
C GLY A 129 -2.72 -13.09 -16.49
N ARG A 130 -3.91 -13.73 -16.53
CA ARG A 130 -4.09 -14.97 -17.28
C ARG A 130 -3.80 -14.77 -18.78
N ASP A 131 -3.29 -15.83 -19.42
CA ASP A 131 -3.09 -15.92 -20.86
C ASP A 131 -2.15 -14.84 -21.46
N GLY A 132 -1.21 -14.33 -20.68
CA GLY A 132 -0.20 -13.38 -21.15
C GLY A 132 -0.76 -12.01 -21.57
N GLY A 133 -1.89 -11.59 -21.00
CA GLY A 133 -2.48 -10.26 -21.26
C GLY A 133 -1.61 -9.12 -20.80
N GLU A 134 -1.98 -7.89 -21.16
CA GLU A 134 -1.27 -6.68 -20.74
C GLU A 134 -2.01 -6.00 -19.58
N ILE A 135 -1.23 -5.50 -18.61
CA ILE A 135 -1.73 -4.68 -17.51
C ILE A 135 -1.02 -3.33 -17.56
N ILE A 136 -1.79 -2.24 -17.54
CA ILE A 136 -1.29 -0.88 -17.50
C ILE A 136 -1.30 -0.40 -16.05
N ALA A 137 -0.19 0.17 -15.60
CA ALA A 137 -0.05 0.79 -14.29
C ALA A 137 0.86 2.02 -14.38
N ALA A 138 0.74 2.95 -13.44
CA ALA A 138 1.68 4.07 -13.35
C ALA A 138 3.05 3.61 -12.80
N ALA A 139 4.09 4.39 -13.05
CA ALA A 139 5.41 4.23 -12.46
C ALA A 139 5.92 5.57 -11.88
N PRO A 140 6.19 5.64 -10.56
CA PRO A 140 6.02 4.57 -9.58
C PRO A 140 4.58 4.44 -9.07
N THR A 141 4.19 3.22 -8.66
CA THR A 141 2.94 2.95 -7.97
C THR A 141 3.12 1.76 -7.00
N TYR A 142 2.05 1.37 -6.30
CA TYR A 142 2.09 0.20 -5.44
C TYR A 142 2.13 -1.09 -6.27
N ALA A 143 3.08 -1.97 -5.98
CA ALA A 143 3.52 -2.99 -6.94
C ALA A 143 2.86 -4.37 -6.79
N GLU A 144 2.09 -4.64 -5.71
CA GLU A 144 1.57 -6.00 -5.45
C GLU A 144 0.76 -6.55 -6.62
N LEU A 145 -0.19 -5.80 -7.17
CA LEU A 145 -0.97 -6.28 -8.32
C LEU A 145 -0.09 -6.51 -9.57
N PRO A 146 0.74 -5.55 -10.02
CA PRO A 146 1.65 -5.78 -11.14
C PRO A 146 2.56 -6.99 -10.97
N ASP A 147 3.15 -7.15 -9.78
CA ASP A 147 4.09 -8.24 -9.51
C ASP A 147 3.42 -9.61 -9.60
N TYR A 148 2.23 -9.77 -9.03
CA TYR A 148 1.48 -11.02 -9.11
C TYR A 148 0.95 -11.31 -10.51
N ALA A 149 0.58 -10.29 -11.27
CA ALA A 149 0.21 -10.45 -12.67
C ALA A 149 1.38 -10.98 -13.52
N ARG A 150 2.60 -10.47 -13.25
CA ARG A 150 3.83 -10.94 -13.91
C ARG A 150 4.06 -12.43 -13.65
N LEU A 151 3.77 -12.95 -12.47
CA LEU A 151 3.87 -14.39 -12.15
C LEU A 151 2.94 -15.26 -13.03
N ARG A 152 1.89 -14.67 -13.61
CA ARG A 152 0.98 -15.32 -14.55
C ARG A 152 1.36 -15.09 -16.02
N GLY A 153 2.52 -14.48 -16.27
CA GLY A 153 2.99 -14.20 -17.61
C GLY A 153 2.43 -12.92 -18.24
N ALA A 154 1.78 -12.06 -17.45
CA ALA A 154 1.30 -10.77 -17.96
C ALA A 154 2.45 -9.86 -18.40
N THR A 155 2.25 -9.14 -19.49
CA THR A 155 3.09 -8.01 -19.89
C THR A 155 2.66 -6.76 -19.09
N LEU A 156 3.61 -6.14 -18.40
CA LEU A 156 3.33 -4.90 -17.66
C LEU A 156 3.72 -3.70 -18.52
N LYS A 157 2.77 -2.80 -18.74
CA LYS A 157 3.00 -1.48 -19.35
C LYS A 157 3.00 -0.42 -18.27
N PHE A 158 4.19 0.01 -17.87
CA PHE A 158 4.34 1.09 -16.93
C PHE A 158 4.34 2.44 -17.64
N VAL A 159 3.44 3.32 -17.24
CA VAL A 159 3.33 4.70 -17.72
C VAL A 159 3.92 5.62 -16.66
N PRO A 160 4.93 6.45 -16.97
CA PRO A 160 5.46 7.40 -16.01
C PRO A 160 4.35 8.29 -15.45
N VAL A 161 4.46 8.69 -14.18
CA VAL A 161 3.60 9.73 -13.61
C VAL A 161 3.87 11.07 -14.32
N ASP A 162 2.89 11.98 -14.29
CA ASP A 162 3.01 13.31 -14.88
C ASP A 162 4.01 14.22 -14.11
N ALA A 163 4.20 15.45 -14.57
CA ALA A 163 5.10 16.42 -13.93
C ALA A 163 4.70 16.78 -12.48
N ALA A 164 3.43 16.60 -12.13
CA ALA A 164 2.91 16.75 -10.76
C ALA A 164 2.97 15.45 -9.95
N LEU A 165 3.60 14.42 -10.47
CA LEU A 165 3.73 13.07 -9.88
C LEU A 165 2.36 12.36 -9.70
N ARG A 166 1.37 12.69 -10.53
CA ARG A 166 0.06 12.04 -10.57
C ARG A 166 0.04 10.96 -11.67
N HIS A 167 -0.90 10.05 -11.63
CA HIS A 167 -1.15 9.16 -12.75
C HIS A 167 -1.48 9.98 -14.01
N ASP A 168 -0.76 9.74 -15.10
CA ASP A 168 -1.02 10.35 -16.41
C ASP A 168 -2.11 9.54 -17.13
N LEU A 169 -3.39 9.87 -16.84
CA LEU A 169 -4.54 9.16 -17.42
C LEU A 169 -4.58 9.23 -18.95
N PRO A 170 -4.29 10.37 -19.62
CA PRO A 170 -4.17 10.42 -21.07
C PRO A 170 -3.12 9.45 -21.63
N ALA A 171 -1.93 9.40 -21.04
CA ALA A 171 -0.88 8.49 -21.47
C ALA A 171 -1.24 7.01 -21.17
N MET A 172 -1.90 6.73 -20.04
CA MET A 172 -2.42 5.40 -19.71
C MET A 172 -3.50 4.96 -20.72
N HIS A 173 -4.39 5.87 -21.15
CA HIS A 173 -5.36 5.59 -22.18
C HIS A 173 -4.69 5.27 -23.54
N ALA A 174 -3.71 6.06 -23.94
CA ALA A 174 -2.97 5.86 -25.19
C ALA A 174 -2.18 4.53 -25.19
N ALA A 175 -1.83 3.98 -24.01
CA ALA A 175 -1.16 2.70 -23.88
C ALA A 175 -2.09 1.48 -24.07
N VAL A 176 -3.42 1.68 -24.12
CA VAL A 176 -4.40 0.60 -24.30
C VAL A 176 -4.25 -0.08 -25.65
N SER A 177 -4.28 -1.40 -25.67
CA SER A 177 -4.22 -2.23 -26.87
C SER A 177 -5.27 -3.34 -26.80
N GLU A 178 -5.43 -4.11 -27.88
CA GLU A 178 -6.30 -5.30 -27.92
C GLU A 178 -5.89 -6.36 -26.86
N ARG A 179 -4.61 -6.39 -26.48
CA ARG A 179 -4.08 -7.30 -25.47
C ARG A 179 -4.29 -6.82 -24.04
N THR A 180 -4.63 -5.55 -23.84
CA THR A 180 -4.86 -4.99 -22.50
C THR A 180 -6.04 -5.68 -21.83
N ARG A 181 -5.83 -6.18 -20.60
CA ARG A 181 -6.82 -6.87 -19.76
C ARG A 181 -7.28 -6.02 -18.60
N ALA A 182 -6.35 -5.26 -18.00
CA ALA A 182 -6.67 -4.43 -16.85
C ALA A 182 -5.84 -3.15 -16.82
N ILE A 183 -6.38 -2.15 -16.13
CA ILE A 183 -5.69 -0.91 -15.76
C ILE A 183 -5.74 -0.79 -14.25
N TYR A 184 -4.59 -0.50 -13.64
CA TYR A 184 -4.44 -0.32 -12.20
C TYR A 184 -4.19 1.15 -11.87
N ILE A 185 -5.04 1.71 -11.02
CA ILE A 185 -5.00 3.08 -10.52
C ILE A 185 -4.92 3.03 -8.99
N CYS A 186 -3.82 3.46 -8.40
CA CYS A 186 -3.71 3.68 -6.96
C CYS A 186 -4.06 5.14 -6.66
N ASN A 187 -5.16 5.40 -5.99
CA ASN A 187 -5.68 6.76 -5.77
C ASN A 187 -6.20 6.96 -4.34
N PRO A 188 -5.49 7.71 -3.50
CA PRO A 188 -4.19 8.36 -3.68
C PRO A 188 -3.04 7.40 -3.95
N ASN A 189 -2.09 7.82 -4.80
CA ASN A 189 -0.99 6.97 -5.23
C ASN A 189 0.06 6.75 -4.13
N ASN A 190 0.63 5.58 -4.09
CA ASN A 190 1.78 5.23 -3.27
C ASN A 190 2.95 4.86 -4.22
N PRO A 191 4.10 5.61 -4.23
CA PRO A 191 4.63 6.42 -3.12
C PRO A 191 4.34 7.92 -3.17
N THR A 192 3.80 8.47 -4.27
CA THR A 192 3.77 9.90 -4.48
C THR A 192 2.82 10.66 -3.53
N GLY A 193 1.77 10.01 -3.07
CA GLY A 193 0.74 10.63 -2.24
C GLY A 193 -0.28 11.45 -3.03
N THR A 194 -0.04 11.71 -4.31
CA THR A 194 -0.91 12.51 -5.16
C THR A 194 -2.23 11.81 -5.44
N ALA A 195 -3.27 12.58 -5.70
CA ALA A 195 -4.58 12.05 -6.04
C ALA A 195 -5.11 12.62 -7.35
N LEU A 196 -5.95 11.82 -8.00
CA LEU A 196 -6.80 12.20 -9.10
C LEU A 196 -8.16 12.65 -8.58
N GLY A 197 -8.82 13.56 -9.27
CA GLY A 197 -10.21 13.89 -9.02
C GLY A 197 -11.14 12.74 -9.39
N ALA A 198 -12.26 12.61 -8.68
CA ALA A 198 -13.27 11.60 -8.99
C ALA A 198 -13.86 11.82 -10.40
N SER A 199 -14.06 13.08 -10.80
CA SER A 199 -14.49 13.43 -12.15
C SER A 199 -13.49 12.97 -13.23
N GLU A 200 -12.17 13.13 -12.99
CA GLU A 200 -11.13 12.66 -13.90
C GLU A 200 -11.16 11.13 -14.05
N VAL A 201 -11.26 10.40 -12.92
CA VAL A 201 -11.32 8.92 -12.92
C VAL A 201 -12.59 8.44 -13.63
N ARG A 202 -13.76 9.07 -13.37
CA ARG A 202 -15.02 8.71 -14.04
C ARG A 202 -14.95 8.91 -15.55
N ALA A 203 -14.45 10.07 -15.99
CA ALA A 203 -14.28 10.36 -17.42
C ALA A 203 -13.31 9.38 -18.08
N PHE A 204 -12.22 9.04 -17.41
CA PHE A 204 -11.26 8.04 -17.88
C PHE A 204 -11.90 6.66 -18.04
N VAL A 205 -12.61 6.17 -17.02
CA VAL A 205 -13.30 4.87 -17.07
C VAL A 205 -14.32 4.84 -18.20
N ALA A 206 -15.11 5.90 -18.35
CA ALA A 206 -16.13 6.01 -19.41
C ALA A 206 -15.53 5.98 -20.83
N ALA A 207 -14.29 6.41 -21.00
CA ALA A 207 -13.60 6.38 -22.29
C ALA A 207 -12.94 5.02 -22.60
N LEU A 208 -12.87 4.12 -21.63
CA LEU A 208 -12.23 2.80 -21.80
C LEU A 208 -13.18 1.78 -22.45
N PRO A 209 -12.65 0.81 -23.22
CA PRO A 209 -13.43 -0.36 -23.65
C PRO A 209 -14.02 -1.12 -22.45
N GLU A 210 -15.32 -1.45 -22.48
CA GLU A 210 -16.04 -2.13 -21.39
C GLU A 210 -15.45 -3.51 -21.02
N ARG A 211 -14.69 -4.14 -21.94
CA ARG A 211 -14.00 -5.41 -21.68
C ARG A 211 -12.89 -5.30 -20.66
N LEU A 212 -12.33 -4.11 -20.43
CA LEU A 212 -11.21 -3.89 -19.51
C LEU A 212 -11.68 -3.89 -18.06
N ILE A 213 -10.87 -4.46 -17.18
CA ILE A 213 -11.07 -4.33 -15.74
C ILE A 213 -10.28 -3.12 -15.26
N THR A 214 -10.97 -2.11 -14.72
CA THR A 214 -10.32 -0.97 -14.06
C THR A 214 -10.29 -1.22 -12.56
N ILE A 215 -9.09 -1.28 -12.00
CA ILE A 215 -8.86 -1.55 -10.58
C ILE A 215 -8.41 -0.25 -9.94
N VAL A 216 -9.21 0.27 -8.99
CA VAL A 216 -8.92 1.51 -8.27
C VAL A 216 -8.63 1.16 -6.81
N ASP A 217 -7.37 1.33 -6.41
CA ASP A 217 -6.93 1.11 -5.02
C ASP A 217 -7.08 2.40 -4.22
N GLU A 218 -8.11 2.45 -3.40
CA GLU A 218 -8.48 3.58 -2.55
C GLU A 218 -8.00 3.43 -1.09
N ALA A 219 -6.89 2.74 -0.87
CA ALA A 219 -6.38 2.47 0.47
C ALA A 219 -6.13 3.74 1.33
N TYR A 220 -5.95 4.90 0.71
CA TYR A 220 -5.68 6.17 1.38
C TYR A 220 -6.82 7.19 1.22
N MET A 221 -7.95 6.82 0.65
CA MET A 221 -9.05 7.74 0.32
C MET A 221 -9.59 8.49 1.55
N ASP A 222 -9.60 7.86 2.72
CA ASP A 222 -10.07 8.49 3.96
C ASP A 222 -9.26 9.72 4.41
N PHE A 223 -8.04 9.92 3.90
CA PHE A 223 -7.18 11.05 4.27
C PHE A 223 -7.25 12.22 3.31
N THR A 224 -8.03 12.11 2.25
CA THR A 224 -8.10 13.12 1.20
C THR A 224 -8.81 14.39 1.64
N VAL A 225 -8.44 15.50 1.01
CA VAL A 225 -9.10 16.80 1.14
C VAL A 225 -9.36 17.36 -0.25
N GLY A 226 -10.47 18.09 -0.40
CA GLY A 226 -10.88 18.65 -1.68
C GLY A 226 -12.23 18.09 -2.13
N ALA A 227 -13.03 18.91 -2.80
CA ALA A 227 -14.40 18.57 -3.15
C ALA A 227 -14.50 17.46 -4.21
N ASP A 228 -13.52 17.37 -5.13
CA ASP A 228 -13.51 16.37 -6.21
C ASP A 228 -12.65 15.12 -5.88
N VAL A 229 -11.92 15.11 -4.76
CA VAL A 229 -11.13 13.93 -4.38
C VAL A 229 -12.00 13.02 -3.51
N ALA A 230 -12.74 12.15 -4.16
CA ALA A 230 -13.73 11.27 -3.56
C ALA A 230 -13.66 9.85 -4.14
N SER A 231 -14.31 8.91 -3.48
CA SER A 231 -14.45 7.53 -3.97
C SER A 231 -15.16 7.46 -5.31
N VAL A 232 -14.80 6.45 -6.08
CA VAL A 232 -15.49 6.08 -7.32
C VAL A 232 -16.21 4.73 -7.19
N ALA A 233 -16.54 4.32 -5.97
CA ALA A 233 -17.21 3.03 -5.71
C ALA A 233 -18.56 2.90 -6.40
N ASP A 234 -19.27 4.01 -6.66
CA ASP A 234 -20.52 4.03 -7.43
C ASP A 234 -20.36 3.54 -8.89
N LEU A 235 -19.14 3.58 -9.45
CA LEU A 235 -18.88 3.06 -10.79
C LEU A 235 -19.11 1.55 -10.91
N VAL A 236 -19.14 0.81 -9.79
CA VAL A 236 -19.42 -0.64 -9.81
C VAL A 236 -20.86 -0.97 -10.28
N ALA A 237 -21.77 0.01 -10.19
CA ALA A 237 -23.14 -0.11 -10.70
C ALA A 237 -23.28 0.19 -12.20
N THR A 238 -22.19 0.60 -12.88
CA THR A 238 -22.19 0.91 -14.33
C THR A 238 -21.94 -0.35 -15.17
N SER A 239 -22.00 -0.22 -16.51
CA SER A 239 -21.62 -1.28 -17.44
C SER A 239 -20.14 -1.63 -17.42
N HIS A 240 -19.28 -0.71 -16.96
CA HIS A 240 -17.84 -0.89 -16.88
C HIS A 240 -17.44 -1.87 -15.78
N ARG A 241 -16.36 -2.62 -16.02
CA ARG A 241 -15.83 -3.60 -15.09
C ARG A 241 -14.87 -2.94 -14.10
N VAL A 242 -15.42 -2.27 -13.10
CA VAL A 242 -14.65 -1.58 -12.07
C VAL A 242 -14.55 -2.42 -10.80
N VAL A 243 -13.36 -2.42 -10.18
CA VAL A 243 -13.12 -2.98 -8.85
C VAL A 243 -12.49 -1.88 -8.00
N VAL A 244 -13.11 -1.52 -6.89
CA VAL A 244 -12.56 -0.58 -5.92
C VAL A 244 -12.07 -1.34 -4.69
N LEU A 245 -10.85 -1.03 -4.24
CA LEU A 245 -10.23 -1.67 -3.08
C LEU A 245 -10.17 -0.72 -1.89
N ARG A 246 -10.48 -1.25 -0.72
CA ARG A 246 -10.44 -0.57 0.57
C ARG A 246 -9.71 -1.40 1.61
N THR A 247 -9.15 -0.76 2.63
CA THR A 247 -8.37 -1.45 3.65
C THR A 247 -8.63 -0.90 5.05
N PHE A 248 -8.62 -1.80 6.03
CA PHE A 248 -8.59 -1.42 7.44
C PHE A 248 -7.17 -1.12 7.97
N SER A 249 -6.15 -1.27 7.11
CA SER A 249 -4.75 -1.04 7.52
C SER A 249 -4.41 0.42 7.77
N LYS A 250 -5.14 1.39 7.19
CA LYS A 250 -4.77 2.81 7.16
C LYS A 250 -5.58 3.62 8.17
N ILE A 251 -6.69 4.23 7.80
CA ILE A 251 -7.46 5.08 8.75
C ILE A 251 -7.91 4.31 9.99
N HIS A 252 -8.27 3.05 9.85
CA HIS A 252 -8.71 2.21 10.96
C HIS A 252 -7.57 1.73 11.88
N GLY A 253 -6.29 1.92 11.50
CA GLY A 253 -5.13 1.56 12.32
C GLY A 253 -4.94 0.05 12.54
N MET A 254 -5.44 -0.79 11.65
CA MET A 254 -5.48 -2.25 11.80
C MET A 254 -4.51 -2.99 10.86
N ALA A 255 -3.36 -2.37 10.52
CA ALA A 255 -2.40 -2.94 9.58
C ALA A 255 -1.95 -4.36 9.97
N GLY A 256 -1.69 -4.60 11.25
CA GLY A 256 -1.27 -5.92 11.78
C GLY A 256 -2.39 -6.96 11.85
N LEU A 257 -3.66 -6.55 11.84
CA LEU A 257 -4.80 -7.47 11.90
C LEU A 257 -5.17 -8.08 10.55
N ARG A 258 -4.74 -7.47 9.45
CA ARG A 258 -4.93 -7.96 8.08
C ARG A 258 -6.39 -8.10 7.69
N CYS A 259 -7.07 -6.99 7.44
CA CYS A 259 -8.42 -6.93 6.88
C CYS A 259 -8.53 -5.88 5.78
N GLY A 260 -9.23 -6.21 4.72
CA GLY A 260 -9.54 -5.32 3.60
C GLY A 260 -10.71 -5.89 2.81
N TYR A 261 -11.19 -5.13 1.84
CA TYR A 261 -12.29 -5.57 0.97
C TYR A 261 -12.20 -4.93 -0.41
N ALA A 262 -12.86 -5.58 -1.34
CA ALA A 262 -13.12 -5.07 -2.68
C ALA A 262 -14.61 -4.83 -2.86
N ILE A 263 -14.93 -3.83 -3.66
CA ILE A 263 -16.27 -3.51 -4.14
C ILE A 263 -16.24 -3.73 -5.65
N ALA A 264 -17.10 -4.59 -6.17
CA ALA A 264 -17.19 -4.89 -7.60
C ALA A 264 -18.60 -5.33 -7.96
N ARG A 265 -18.94 -5.30 -9.24
CA ARG A 265 -20.20 -5.92 -9.70
C ARG A 265 -20.19 -7.42 -9.39
N PRO A 266 -21.38 -8.05 -9.19
CA PRO A 266 -21.47 -9.39 -8.62
C PRO A 266 -20.67 -10.48 -9.37
N ASP A 267 -20.60 -10.43 -10.71
CA ASP A 267 -19.82 -11.38 -11.51
C ASP A 267 -18.30 -11.27 -11.28
N LEU A 268 -17.78 -10.03 -11.13
CA LEU A 268 -16.37 -9.81 -10.79
C LEU A 268 -16.08 -10.12 -9.32
N ALA A 269 -17.00 -9.79 -8.43
CA ALA A 269 -16.89 -10.13 -7.02
C ALA A 269 -16.81 -11.66 -6.83
N ALA A 270 -17.66 -12.41 -7.50
CA ALA A 270 -17.63 -13.88 -7.48
C ALA A 270 -16.30 -14.44 -8.04
N ALA A 271 -15.82 -13.90 -9.16
CA ALA A 271 -14.54 -14.32 -9.75
C ALA A 271 -13.36 -14.01 -8.83
N LEU A 272 -13.36 -12.83 -8.18
CA LEU A 272 -12.34 -12.45 -7.22
C LEU A 272 -12.39 -13.33 -5.96
N ALA A 273 -13.59 -13.58 -5.42
CA ALA A 273 -13.78 -14.45 -4.26
C ALA A 273 -13.28 -15.88 -4.51
N ALA A 274 -13.46 -16.40 -5.73
CA ALA A 274 -12.93 -17.70 -6.13
C ALA A 274 -11.39 -17.72 -6.31
N THR A 275 -10.76 -16.54 -6.50
CA THR A 275 -9.32 -16.42 -6.73
C THR A 275 -8.55 -16.09 -5.45
N ARG A 276 -9.19 -15.55 -4.42
CA ARG A 276 -8.55 -15.21 -3.15
C ARG A 276 -7.95 -16.44 -2.48
N MET A 277 -6.87 -16.25 -1.73
CA MET A 277 -6.11 -17.35 -1.12
C MET A 277 -6.56 -17.70 0.29
N SER A 278 -7.20 -16.75 1.00
CA SER A 278 -7.57 -16.90 2.42
C SER A 278 -8.81 -16.10 2.78
N THR A 279 -9.29 -16.27 4.00
CA THR A 279 -10.33 -15.46 4.64
C THR A 279 -9.73 -14.65 5.77
N PRO A 280 -10.24 -13.44 6.09
CA PRO A 280 -9.78 -12.68 7.24
C PRO A 280 -9.88 -13.51 8.52
N ASN A 281 -8.92 -13.35 9.43
CA ASN A 281 -8.97 -14.03 10.72
C ASN A 281 -10.13 -13.46 11.59
N ILE A 282 -10.61 -14.27 12.55
CA ILE A 282 -11.78 -13.93 13.36
C ILE A 282 -11.62 -12.63 14.15
N LEU A 283 -10.40 -12.31 14.63
CA LEU A 283 -10.15 -11.10 15.41
C LEU A 283 -10.28 -9.87 14.50
N ALA A 284 -9.78 -9.98 13.26
CA ALA A 284 -9.92 -8.92 12.26
C ALA A 284 -11.37 -8.68 11.85
N VAL A 285 -12.16 -9.75 11.68
CA VAL A 285 -13.60 -9.65 11.35
C VAL A 285 -14.36 -8.86 12.43
N HIS A 286 -14.17 -9.21 13.69
CA HIS A 286 -14.82 -8.52 14.80
C HIS A 286 -14.33 -7.07 14.97
N ALA A 287 -13.01 -6.85 14.86
CA ALA A 287 -12.42 -5.52 14.95
C ALA A 287 -12.89 -4.60 13.81
N ALA A 288 -12.95 -5.12 12.58
CA ALA A 288 -13.40 -4.36 11.41
C ALA A 288 -14.85 -3.89 11.57
N ARG A 289 -15.76 -4.79 11.97
CA ARG A 289 -17.15 -4.43 12.24
C ARG A 289 -17.28 -3.35 13.31
N ALA A 290 -16.53 -3.48 14.41
CA ALA A 290 -16.56 -2.50 15.49
C ALA A 290 -15.99 -1.15 15.04
N SER A 291 -14.90 -1.16 14.27
CA SER A 291 -14.23 0.04 13.78
C SER A 291 -15.08 0.87 12.82
N LEU A 292 -15.91 0.22 11.97
CA LEU A 292 -16.84 0.92 11.08
C LEU A 292 -17.82 1.81 11.82
N GLY A 293 -18.22 1.42 13.04
CA GLY A 293 -19.14 2.18 13.90
C GLY A 293 -18.48 3.33 14.66
N ASP A 294 -17.17 3.35 14.80
CA ASP A 294 -16.44 4.32 15.64
C ASP A 294 -16.05 5.59 14.87
N ARG A 295 -17.05 6.26 14.30
CA ARG A 295 -16.89 7.42 13.43
C ARG A 295 -16.15 8.58 14.08
N VAL A 296 -16.36 8.78 15.39
CA VAL A 296 -15.69 9.87 16.15
C VAL A 296 -14.20 9.67 16.19
N PHE A 297 -13.75 8.45 16.49
CA PHE A 297 -12.34 8.12 16.50
C PHE A 297 -11.70 8.27 15.10
N LEU A 298 -12.36 7.77 14.07
CA LEU A 298 -11.86 7.86 12.68
C LEU A 298 -11.73 9.32 12.23
N ALA A 299 -12.74 10.15 12.53
CA ALA A 299 -12.72 11.58 12.23
C ALA A 299 -11.56 12.29 12.94
N GLU A 300 -11.31 11.97 14.22
CA GLU A 300 -10.20 12.55 14.98
C GLU A 300 -8.83 12.10 14.43
N CYS A 301 -8.66 10.80 14.09
CA CYS A 301 -7.45 10.32 13.43
C CYS A 301 -7.19 11.08 12.12
N ARG A 302 -8.22 11.20 11.28
CA ARG A 302 -8.15 11.95 10.01
C ARG A 302 -7.71 13.38 10.25
N ARG A 303 -8.33 14.09 11.19
CA ARG A 303 -8.01 15.48 11.54
C ARG A 303 -6.54 15.63 11.94
N ARG A 304 -6.04 14.75 12.85
CA ARG A 304 -4.64 14.78 13.33
C ARG A 304 -3.65 14.51 12.19
N ILE A 305 -3.92 13.52 11.36
CA ILE A 305 -3.06 13.18 10.22
C ILE A 305 -2.99 14.36 9.24
N ILE A 306 -4.12 14.98 8.90
CA ILE A 306 -4.15 16.13 8.01
C ILE A 306 -3.38 17.32 8.60
N ALA A 307 -3.57 17.63 9.88
CA ALA A 307 -2.84 18.70 10.55
C ALA A 307 -1.32 18.46 10.55
N SER A 308 -0.88 17.24 10.85
CA SER A 308 0.53 16.85 10.81
C SER A 308 1.10 16.89 9.40
N ARG A 309 0.30 16.46 8.39
CA ARG A 309 0.65 16.56 6.97
C ARG A 309 0.94 18.00 6.57
N THR A 310 0.04 18.92 6.91
CA THR A 310 0.20 20.37 6.65
C THR A 310 1.45 20.94 7.34
N ARG A 311 1.77 20.52 8.57
CA ARG A 311 3.01 20.94 9.25
C ARG A 311 4.25 20.47 8.49
N ILE A 312 4.26 19.21 8.01
CA ILE A 312 5.41 18.66 7.26
C ILE A 312 5.57 19.41 5.94
N THR A 313 4.50 19.59 5.16
CA THR A 313 4.60 20.30 3.86
C THR A 313 4.98 21.76 4.01
N ALA A 314 4.49 22.45 5.02
CA ALA A 314 4.89 23.83 5.33
C ALA A 314 6.39 23.94 5.64
N GLU A 315 6.93 22.98 6.39
CA GLU A 315 8.36 22.97 6.71
C GLU A 315 9.23 22.62 5.48
N LEU A 316 8.79 21.67 4.64
CA LEU A 316 9.46 21.35 3.37
C LEU A 316 9.53 22.59 2.47
N ALA A 317 8.41 23.31 2.34
CA ALA A 317 8.36 24.57 1.57
C ALA A 317 9.30 25.63 2.15
N ARG A 318 9.34 25.79 3.49
CA ARG A 318 10.26 26.73 4.18
C ARG A 318 11.74 26.39 3.93
N LEU A 319 12.05 25.10 3.81
CA LEU A 319 13.41 24.60 3.51
C LEU A 319 13.73 24.59 2.00
N GLY A 320 12.79 24.98 1.13
CA GLY A 320 12.96 24.93 -0.32
C GLY A 320 13.02 23.51 -0.90
N LEU A 321 12.56 22.51 -0.16
CA LEU A 321 12.53 21.11 -0.61
C LEU A 321 11.26 20.83 -1.41
N ARG A 322 11.42 20.22 -2.59
CA ARG A 322 10.29 19.84 -3.45
C ARG A 322 9.54 18.65 -2.85
N TYR A 323 8.23 18.64 -2.95
CA TYR A 323 7.40 17.52 -2.53
C TYR A 323 6.22 17.32 -3.50
N ALA A 324 5.72 16.10 -3.56
CA ALA A 324 4.47 15.80 -4.24
C ALA A 324 3.30 16.21 -3.33
N GLU A 325 2.22 16.77 -3.91
CA GLU A 325 1.05 17.21 -3.14
C GLU A 325 0.35 16.02 -2.45
N PRO A 326 0.44 15.90 -1.12
CA PRO A 326 0.07 14.65 -0.46
C PRO A 326 -1.41 14.60 -0.11
N GLN A 327 -2.05 13.49 -0.44
CA GLN A 327 -3.44 13.17 -0.07
C GLN A 327 -3.55 11.91 0.81
N GLY A 328 -2.42 11.22 1.09
CA GLY A 328 -2.36 10.08 2.00
C GLY A 328 -1.93 10.45 3.43
N ASN A 329 -1.62 9.42 4.24
CA ASN A 329 -1.00 9.54 5.56
C ASN A 329 0.54 9.50 5.48
N PHE A 330 1.11 10.01 4.42
CA PHE A 330 2.55 10.11 4.17
C PHE A 330 2.84 11.27 3.23
N VAL A 331 4.11 11.68 3.18
CA VAL A 331 4.61 12.73 2.28
C VAL A 331 5.79 12.17 1.50
N PHE A 332 5.84 12.42 0.19
CA PHE A 332 6.93 12.08 -0.71
C PHE A 332 7.64 13.34 -1.16
N PHE A 333 8.93 13.45 -0.87
CA PHE A 333 9.68 14.68 -1.07
C PHE A 333 11.12 14.41 -1.49
N ASP A 334 11.71 15.37 -2.21
CA ASP A 334 13.12 15.40 -2.60
C ASP A 334 13.97 15.83 -1.40
N THR A 335 14.89 14.99 -0.97
CA THR A 335 15.75 15.25 0.20
C THR A 335 16.91 16.19 -0.11
N GLY A 336 17.13 16.55 -1.37
CA GLY A 336 18.30 17.31 -1.85
C GLY A 336 19.62 16.52 -1.84
N MET A 337 19.59 15.23 -1.49
CA MET A 337 20.75 14.34 -1.43
C MET A 337 20.37 12.90 -1.76
N PRO A 338 21.33 12.00 -2.05
CA PRO A 338 21.04 10.58 -2.25
C PRO A 338 20.30 9.99 -1.04
N LEU A 339 19.19 9.27 -1.28
CA LEU A 339 18.33 8.71 -0.24
C LEU A 339 19.09 7.84 0.77
N ALA A 340 20.11 7.09 0.31
CA ALA A 340 20.94 6.27 1.18
C ALA A 340 21.66 7.10 2.26
N ARG A 341 22.15 8.30 1.90
CA ARG A 341 22.75 9.24 2.86
C ARG A 341 21.70 9.79 3.82
N PHE A 342 20.57 10.24 3.29
CA PHE A 342 19.48 10.78 4.10
C PHE A 342 18.95 9.75 5.12
N THR A 343 18.69 8.51 4.68
CA THR A 343 18.24 7.43 5.58
C THR A 343 19.27 7.09 6.65
N GLY A 344 20.57 7.14 6.32
CA GLY A 344 21.65 6.98 7.30
C GLY A 344 21.64 8.05 8.38
N LEU A 345 21.49 9.32 7.98
CA LEU A 345 21.42 10.48 8.89
C LEU A 345 20.16 10.45 9.78
N MET A 346 19.02 10.04 9.26
CA MET A 346 17.79 9.84 10.01
C MET A 346 17.91 8.67 10.99
N ARG A 347 18.49 7.55 10.56
CA ARG A 347 18.73 6.38 11.42
C ARG A 347 19.66 6.69 12.59
N ALA A 348 20.69 7.52 12.39
CA ALA A 348 21.56 7.98 13.46
C ALA A 348 20.82 8.79 14.54
N ARG A 349 19.59 9.22 14.26
CA ARG A 349 18.65 9.90 15.16
C ARG A 349 17.49 9.01 15.60
N SER A 350 17.62 7.69 15.46
CA SER A 350 16.59 6.70 15.76
C SER A 350 15.28 6.89 14.97
N ILE A 351 15.34 7.44 13.74
CA ILE A 351 14.19 7.63 12.85
C ILE A 351 14.33 6.74 11.62
N LEU A 352 13.40 5.82 11.42
CA LEU A 352 13.32 4.96 10.24
C LEU A 352 12.36 5.57 9.22
N VAL A 353 12.89 5.92 8.02
CA VAL A 353 12.12 6.50 6.92
C VAL A 353 12.02 5.53 5.75
N GLY A 354 11.22 5.88 4.73
CA GLY A 354 10.88 5.00 3.61
C GLY A 354 12.07 4.59 2.72
N ARG A 355 11.81 3.55 1.92
CA ARG A 355 12.77 2.96 0.98
C ARG A 355 12.86 3.75 -0.32
N LEU A 356 13.82 3.38 -1.18
CA LEU A 356 13.93 3.87 -2.56
C LEU A 356 12.72 3.45 -3.42
N PHE A 357 12.29 4.37 -4.26
CA PHE A 357 11.29 4.19 -5.31
C PHE A 357 11.88 4.70 -6.64
N ALA A 358 12.43 3.79 -7.44
CA ALA A 358 13.00 4.16 -8.73
C ALA A 358 11.95 4.85 -9.64
N PRO A 359 12.34 5.86 -10.43
CA PRO A 359 13.70 6.41 -10.60
C PRO A 359 14.05 7.57 -9.63
N TYR A 360 13.32 7.74 -8.54
CA TYR A 360 13.42 8.87 -7.61
C TYR A 360 14.51 8.65 -6.55
N GLU A 361 15.78 8.65 -6.93
CA GLU A 361 16.92 8.26 -6.09
C GLU A 361 17.18 9.19 -4.89
N ASN A 362 16.72 10.45 -4.97
CA ASN A 362 16.86 11.44 -3.91
C ASN A 362 15.57 11.62 -3.11
N TRP A 363 14.49 10.93 -3.47
CA TRP A 363 13.19 11.14 -2.86
C TRP A 363 12.93 10.18 -1.71
N CYS A 364 12.40 10.72 -0.62
CA CYS A 364 12.00 9.98 0.56
C CYS A 364 10.49 9.99 0.73
N ARG A 365 9.90 8.84 1.08
CA ARG A 365 8.53 8.78 1.58
C ARG A 365 8.56 8.69 3.10
N ILE A 366 7.98 9.68 3.79
CA ILE A 366 7.83 9.70 5.24
C ILE A 366 6.38 9.43 5.63
N THR A 367 6.15 8.49 6.53
CA THR A 367 4.85 8.26 7.16
C THR A 367 4.56 9.36 8.17
N ILE A 368 3.32 9.80 8.26
CA ILE A 368 2.89 10.78 9.26
C ILE A 368 2.70 10.06 10.59
N GLY A 369 3.58 10.33 11.53
CA GLY A 369 3.56 9.83 12.91
C GLY A 369 2.62 10.62 13.83
N THR A 370 2.73 10.36 15.11
CA THR A 370 2.16 11.19 16.18
C THR A 370 2.77 12.59 16.17
N GLU A 371 2.15 13.56 16.86
CA GLU A 371 2.68 14.92 16.94
C GLU A 371 4.12 14.99 17.49
N PRO A 372 4.50 14.23 18.55
CA PRO A 372 5.90 14.18 18.99
C PRO A 372 6.84 13.60 17.95
N GLU A 373 6.46 12.51 17.24
CA GLU A 373 7.28 11.91 16.20
C GLU A 373 7.46 12.84 14.99
N VAL A 374 6.41 13.57 14.60
CA VAL A 374 6.50 14.59 13.55
C VAL A 374 7.41 15.74 13.98
N SER A 375 7.34 16.18 15.24
CA SER A 375 8.23 17.23 15.76
C SER A 375 9.70 16.81 15.74
N ALA A 376 9.99 15.59 16.20
CA ALA A 376 11.34 15.02 16.17
C ALA A 376 11.87 14.84 14.72
N PHE A 377 11.00 14.39 13.79
CA PHE A 377 11.35 14.31 12.38
C PHE A 377 11.70 15.68 11.79
N LEU A 378 10.90 16.72 12.06
CA LEU A 378 11.13 18.06 11.54
C LEU A 378 12.40 18.70 12.14
N GLU A 379 12.70 18.45 13.42
CA GLU A 379 13.96 18.87 14.03
C GLU A 379 15.16 18.18 13.35
N ALA A 380 15.09 16.87 13.17
CA ALA A 380 16.13 16.12 12.48
C ALA A 380 16.32 16.59 11.03
N LEU A 381 15.22 16.88 10.32
CA LEU A 381 15.25 17.38 8.94
C LEU A 381 15.98 18.73 8.85
N ARG A 382 15.66 19.68 9.75
CA ARG A 382 16.35 20.99 9.83
C ARG A 382 17.86 20.82 10.04
N ALA A 383 18.24 19.98 11.00
CA ALA A 383 19.64 19.74 11.29
C ALA A 383 20.41 19.12 10.12
N ILE A 384 19.77 18.24 9.34
CA ILE A 384 20.35 17.57 8.17
C ILE A 384 20.46 18.54 6.98
N THR A 385 19.49 19.43 6.80
CA THR A 385 19.50 20.37 5.66
C THR A 385 20.36 21.62 5.91
N ALA A 386 20.72 21.91 7.15
CA ALA A 386 21.63 23.00 7.51
C ALA A 386 23.12 22.60 7.44
N SER A 387 23.43 21.31 7.31
CA SER A 387 24.79 20.75 7.24
C SER A 387 25.20 20.44 5.79
#